data_a54a6ee8bd714ddb4cbc9a4b71fadd16
#
_entry.id   a54a6ee8bd714ddb4cbc9a4b71fadd16
#
_cell.length_a   1.000
_cell.length_b   1.000
_cell.length_c   1.000
_cell.angle_alpha   90.00
_cell.angle_beta   90.00
_cell.angle_gamma   90.00
#
_symmetry.space_group_name_H-M   'P 1'
#
loop_
_entity.id
_entity.type
_entity.pdbx_description
1 polymer ?
#
loop_
_entity_poly.entity_id
_entity_poly.type
_entity_poly.pdbx_seq_one_letter_code
_entity_poly.pdbx_strand_id
1 'polypeptide(L)'
;MRKLSNILLTFALFFSAMCFVSSTISFSESNIIVLILSIVGILLGLRLFFPFFASFYYDLFIGVATIIFVILNLHEDLPIGSWPLIFSSWLYSWLAVEKIMQKQFETDYSSTIRNFVVPIFFGVWIIFFWEVATVGLKIPVVILPSPSVIGIKFIASRDI
;
A
#
# COMPACT_ATOMS: atom_id res chain seq x y z
N MET A 1 5.74 12.97 -18.15
CA MET A 1 5.68 11.77 -17.31
C MET A 1 6.87 11.63 -16.34
N ARG A 2 8.15 11.71 -16.75
CA ARG A 2 9.30 11.62 -15.81
C ARG A 2 9.24 12.57 -14.61
N LYS A 3 8.74 13.80 -14.76
CA LYS A 3 8.63 14.75 -13.64
C LYS A 3 7.64 14.30 -12.57
N LEU A 4 6.47 13.77 -12.95
CA LEU A 4 5.47 13.26 -12.01
C LEU A 4 5.99 12.04 -11.25
N SER A 5 6.58 11.09 -11.95
CA SER A 5 7.19 9.90 -11.35
C SER A 5 8.28 10.26 -10.33
N ASN A 6 9.12 11.25 -10.61
CA ASN A 6 10.14 11.70 -9.67
C ASN A 6 9.52 12.39 -8.43
N ILE A 7 8.45 13.16 -8.61
CA ILE A 7 7.73 13.80 -7.49
C ILE A 7 7.13 12.72 -6.59
N LEU A 8 6.40 11.76 -7.16
CA LEU A 8 5.81 10.65 -6.41
C LEU A 8 6.88 9.85 -5.64
N LEU A 9 8.01 9.58 -6.30
CA LEU A 9 9.13 8.86 -5.69
C LEU A 9 9.77 9.64 -4.53
N THR A 10 9.88 10.96 -4.65
CA THR A 10 10.38 11.83 -3.57
C THR A 10 9.45 11.78 -2.36
N PHE A 11 8.13 11.86 -2.56
CA PHE A 11 7.16 11.72 -1.48
C PHE A 11 7.18 10.33 -0.85
N ALA A 12 7.27 9.27 -1.67
CA ALA A 12 7.37 7.90 -1.17
C ALA A 12 8.62 7.70 -0.29
N LEU A 13 9.77 8.24 -0.71
CA LEU A 13 11.00 8.23 0.08
C LEU A 13 10.84 9.01 1.38
N PHE A 14 10.23 10.19 1.35
CA PHE A 14 9.98 10.99 2.54
C PHE A 14 9.11 10.25 3.56
N PHE A 15 7.99 9.65 3.12
CA PHE A 15 7.14 8.88 4.01
C PHE A 15 7.83 7.62 4.55
N SER A 16 8.66 6.95 3.74
CA SER A 16 9.47 5.81 4.21
C SER A 16 10.47 6.23 5.28
N ALA A 17 11.12 7.38 5.12
CA ALA A 17 12.02 7.93 6.12
C ALA A 17 11.28 8.33 7.42
N MET A 18 10.10 8.93 7.32
CA MET A 18 9.25 9.21 8.47
C MET A 18 8.85 7.93 9.21
N CYS A 19 8.47 6.89 8.46
CA CYS A 19 8.15 5.59 9.02
C CYS A 19 9.35 5.00 9.79
N PHE A 20 10.54 5.04 9.20
CA PHE A 20 11.78 4.57 9.83
C PHE A 20 12.06 5.28 11.16
N VAL A 21 11.98 6.62 11.18
CA VAL A 21 12.20 7.40 12.40
C VAL A 21 11.13 7.07 13.45
N SER A 22 9.86 6.97 13.07
CA SER A 22 8.78 6.65 14.00
C SER A 22 8.92 5.25 14.59
N SER A 23 9.34 4.26 13.80
CA SER A 23 9.49 2.87 14.26
C SER A 23 10.74 2.66 15.14
N THR A 24 11.74 3.53 15.06
CA THR A 24 12.94 3.45 15.94
C THR A 24 12.66 3.98 17.35
N ILE A 25 11.62 4.79 17.54
CA ILE A 25 11.29 5.40 18.85
C ILE A 25 10.60 4.38 19.78
N SER A 26 9.88 3.40 19.22
CA SER A 26 9.10 2.42 19.99
C SER A 26 9.50 1.01 19.59
N PHE A 27 10.22 0.31 20.45
CA PHE A 27 10.63 -1.09 20.21
C PHE A 27 9.51 -2.06 20.63
N SER A 28 8.81 -2.64 19.63
CA SER A 28 7.92 -3.80 19.79
C SER A 28 8.14 -4.76 18.62
N GLU A 29 7.67 -6.02 18.73
CA GLU A 29 7.83 -7.00 17.64
C GLU A 29 7.16 -6.53 16.34
N SER A 30 5.97 -5.94 16.43
CA SER A 30 5.28 -5.36 15.27
C SER A 30 6.04 -4.18 14.65
N ASN A 31 6.77 -3.40 15.45
CA ASN A 31 7.61 -2.30 14.97
C ASN A 31 8.84 -2.78 14.19
N ILE A 32 9.35 -3.98 14.45
CA ILE A 32 10.47 -4.57 13.69
C ILE A 32 10.06 -4.78 12.22
N ILE A 33 8.85 -5.28 11.98
CA ILE A 33 8.34 -5.47 10.61
C ILE A 33 8.16 -4.11 9.91
N VAL A 34 7.58 -3.12 10.60
CA VAL A 34 7.44 -1.75 10.07
C VAL A 34 8.81 -1.16 9.74
N LEU A 35 9.82 -1.38 10.58
CA LEU A 35 11.18 -0.92 10.37
C LEU A 35 11.82 -1.60 9.14
N ILE A 36 11.66 -2.90 8.98
CA ILE A 36 12.16 -3.63 7.79
C ILE A 36 11.50 -3.10 6.52
N LEU A 37 10.17 -2.95 6.51
CA LEU A 37 9.45 -2.43 5.36
C LEU A 37 9.83 -0.98 5.05
N SER A 38 10.10 -0.16 6.06
CA SER A 38 10.56 1.22 5.86
C SER A 38 11.96 1.28 5.24
N ILE A 39 12.86 0.39 5.65
CA ILE A 39 14.20 0.26 5.04
C ILE A 39 14.07 -0.14 3.57
N VAL A 40 13.23 -1.13 3.26
CA VAL A 40 12.95 -1.52 1.87
C VAL A 40 12.41 -0.33 1.08
N GLY A 41 11.46 0.42 1.64
CA GLY A 41 10.93 1.64 1.02
C GLY A 41 12.01 2.69 0.76
N ILE A 42 12.90 2.94 1.72
CA ILE A 42 14.03 3.86 1.53
C ILE A 42 14.95 3.39 0.40
N LEU A 43 15.31 2.11 0.38
CA LEU A 43 16.15 1.53 -0.68
C LEU A 43 15.51 1.69 -2.06
N LEU A 44 14.20 1.46 -2.16
CA LEU A 44 13.45 1.70 -3.41
C LEU A 44 13.41 3.18 -3.78
N GLY A 45 13.31 4.08 -2.82
CA GLY A 45 13.34 5.53 -3.03
C GLY A 45 14.71 6.04 -3.51
N LEU A 46 15.80 5.42 -3.04
CA LEU A 46 17.17 5.76 -3.47
C LEU A 46 17.42 5.52 -4.97
N ARG A 47 16.53 4.84 -5.67
CA ARG A 47 16.58 4.75 -7.15
C ARG A 47 16.45 6.10 -7.88
N LEU A 48 16.03 7.17 -7.18
CA LEU A 48 16.16 8.54 -7.70
C LEU A 48 17.61 8.86 -8.08
N PHE A 49 18.55 8.34 -7.30
CA PHE A 49 19.97 8.58 -7.45
C PHE A 49 20.67 7.40 -8.15
N PHE A 50 20.17 6.18 -7.92
CA PHE A 50 20.77 4.94 -8.40
C PHE A 50 19.70 4.05 -9.07
N PRO A 51 19.79 3.74 -10.38
CA PRO A 51 18.73 3.01 -11.10
C PRO A 51 18.67 1.50 -10.82
N PHE A 52 19.37 0.98 -9.79
CA PHE A 52 19.50 -0.46 -9.52
C PHE A 52 18.16 -1.16 -9.23
N PHE A 53 17.18 -0.48 -8.63
CA PHE A 53 15.89 -1.07 -8.25
C PHE A 53 14.72 -0.55 -9.09
N ALA A 54 14.92 -0.42 -10.39
CA ALA A 54 13.91 0.19 -11.29
C ALA A 54 12.75 -0.76 -11.65
N SER A 55 12.74 -2.01 -11.19
CA SER A 55 11.68 -2.97 -11.52
C SER A 55 10.36 -2.64 -10.83
N PHE A 56 9.23 -2.77 -11.55
CA PHE A 56 7.89 -2.58 -10.99
C PHE A 56 7.50 -3.67 -9.97
N TYR A 57 8.15 -4.84 -10.02
CA TYR A 57 7.90 -5.92 -9.06
C TYR A 57 8.22 -5.52 -7.62
N TYR A 58 9.28 -4.75 -7.40
CA TYR A 58 9.63 -4.27 -6.06
C TYR A 58 8.62 -3.26 -5.52
N ASP A 59 8.11 -2.38 -6.40
CA ASP A 59 7.09 -1.40 -6.04
C ASP A 59 5.77 -2.09 -5.66
N LEU A 60 5.39 -3.13 -6.40
CA LEU A 60 4.21 -3.92 -6.11
C LEU A 60 4.38 -4.74 -4.82
N PHE A 61 5.58 -5.32 -4.63
CA PHE A 61 5.89 -6.12 -3.44
C PHE A 61 5.70 -5.33 -2.15
N ILE A 62 6.24 -4.10 -2.06
CA ILE A 62 6.09 -3.28 -0.86
C ILE A 62 4.62 -2.93 -0.60
N GLY A 63 3.84 -2.68 -1.66
CA GLY A 63 2.40 -2.43 -1.54
C GLY A 63 1.65 -3.63 -0.95
N VAL A 64 1.86 -4.82 -1.52
CA VAL A 64 1.21 -6.05 -1.06
C VAL A 64 1.66 -6.43 0.36
N ALA A 65 2.96 -6.36 0.64
CA ALA A 65 3.49 -6.67 1.96
C ALA A 65 2.92 -5.73 3.04
N THR A 66 2.78 -4.44 2.74
CA THR A 66 2.18 -3.47 3.66
C THR A 66 0.69 -3.75 3.89
N ILE A 67 -0.08 -4.06 2.84
CA ILE A 67 -1.50 -4.40 2.97
C ILE A 67 -1.66 -5.61 3.88
N ILE A 68 -0.90 -6.68 3.64
CA ILE A 68 -0.95 -7.90 4.46
C ILE A 68 -0.58 -7.58 5.92
N PHE A 69 0.53 -6.88 6.14
CA PHE A 69 0.97 -6.51 7.47
C PHE A 69 -0.09 -5.70 8.23
N VAL A 70 -0.66 -4.68 7.60
CA VAL A 70 -1.66 -3.82 8.23
C VAL A 70 -2.93 -4.60 8.55
N ILE A 71 -3.43 -5.44 7.62
CA ILE A 71 -4.64 -6.24 7.86
C ILE A 71 -4.45 -7.20 9.05
N LEU A 72 -3.28 -7.83 9.16
CA LEU A 72 -2.99 -8.78 10.25
C LEU A 72 -2.91 -8.08 11.62
N ASN A 73 -2.51 -6.80 11.65
CA ASN A 73 -2.36 -6.03 12.89
C ASN A 73 -3.50 -5.01 13.12
N LEU A 74 -4.51 -4.97 12.26
CA LEU A 74 -5.52 -3.91 12.27
C LEU A 74 -6.43 -3.95 13.51
N HIS A 75 -6.64 -5.13 14.09
CA HIS A 75 -7.45 -5.30 15.33
C HIS A 75 -6.66 -5.03 16.61
N GLU A 76 -5.37 -4.95 16.52
CA GLU A 76 -4.47 -4.51 17.58
C GLU A 76 -4.19 -3.00 17.43
N ASP A 77 -3.45 -2.41 18.36
CA ASP A 77 -3.04 -1.01 18.18
C ASP A 77 -1.94 -0.94 17.12
N LEU A 78 -2.26 -0.33 15.98
CA LEU A 78 -1.32 -0.16 14.90
C LEU A 78 -0.05 0.59 15.38
N PRO A 79 1.15 0.09 15.07
CA PRO A 79 2.39 0.79 15.38
C PRO A 79 2.39 2.23 14.82
N ILE A 80 3.01 3.15 15.53
CA ILE A 80 3.03 4.58 15.18
C ILE A 80 3.53 4.82 13.74
N GLY A 81 4.49 4.02 13.27
CA GLY A 81 5.03 4.09 11.91
C GLY A 81 4.11 3.55 10.81
N SER A 82 2.97 2.94 11.14
CA SER A 82 2.11 2.28 10.14
C SER A 82 1.47 3.26 9.16
N TRP A 83 1.05 4.44 9.62
CA TRP A 83 0.44 5.45 8.74
C TRP A 83 1.38 5.97 7.65
N PRO A 84 2.59 6.45 7.94
CA PRO A 84 3.55 6.81 6.92
C PRO A 84 3.90 5.63 5.99
N LEU A 85 3.97 4.39 6.52
CA LEU A 85 4.22 3.20 5.73
C LEU A 85 3.11 2.95 4.70
N ILE A 86 1.84 3.08 5.11
CA ILE A 86 0.68 2.94 4.23
C ILE A 86 0.75 3.95 3.07
N PHE A 87 1.00 5.23 3.37
CA PHE A 87 1.13 6.26 2.34
C PHE A 87 2.32 6.02 1.41
N SER A 88 3.47 5.66 1.96
CA SER A 88 4.66 5.32 1.18
C SER A 88 4.40 4.16 0.22
N SER A 89 3.83 3.06 0.71
CA SER A 89 3.55 1.87 -0.09
C SER A 89 2.47 2.12 -1.15
N TRP A 90 1.47 2.97 -0.86
CA TRP A 90 0.50 3.40 -1.85
C TRP A 90 1.16 4.16 -3.01
N LEU A 91 2.08 5.06 -2.72
CA LEU A 91 2.82 5.80 -3.74
C LEU A 91 3.72 4.88 -4.59
N TYR A 92 4.40 3.91 -3.98
CA TYR A 92 5.17 2.91 -4.72
C TYR A 92 4.27 2.06 -5.62
N SER A 93 3.12 1.64 -5.10
CA SER A 93 2.15 0.90 -5.87
C SER A 93 1.59 1.71 -7.05
N TRP A 94 1.39 3.02 -6.89
CA TRP A 94 1.04 3.92 -7.99
C TRP A 94 2.15 3.94 -9.05
N LEU A 95 3.41 4.05 -8.65
CA LEU A 95 4.56 3.98 -9.56
C LEU A 95 4.63 2.65 -10.31
N ALA A 96 4.25 1.54 -9.67
CA ALA A 96 4.15 0.25 -10.35
C ALA A 96 3.10 0.27 -11.47
N VAL A 97 1.91 0.82 -11.21
CA VAL A 97 0.85 0.97 -12.21
C VAL A 97 1.30 1.87 -13.35
N GLU A 98 1.95 3.00 -13.05
CA GLU A 98 2.47 3.91 -14.07
C GLU A 98 3.47 3.19 -15.00
N LYS A 99 4.37 2.36 -14.45
CA LYS A 99 5.31 1.57 -15.24
C LYS A 99 4.61 0.52 -16.11
N ILE A 100 3.57 -0.15 -15.59
CA ILE A 100 2.76 -1.11 -16.35
C ILE A 100 2.09 -0.39 -17.52
N MET A 101 1.55 0.80 -17.29
CA MET A 101 0.88 1.59 -18.32
C MET A 101 1.84 2.12 -19.40
N GLN A 102 3.10 2.39 -19.04
CA GLN A 102 4.12 2.88 -19.98
C GLN A 102 4.75 1.76 -20.82
N LYS A 103 4.69 0.52 -20.34
CA LYS A 103 5.24 -0.62 -21.08
C LYS A 103 4.37 -0.86 -22.32
N GLN A 104 4.96 -0.66 -23.51
CA GLN A 104 4.32 -1.02 -24.75
C GLN A 104 4.30 -2.55 -24.88
N PHE A 105 3.11 -3.11 -24.88
CA PHE A 105 2.91 -4.51 -25.15
C PHE A 105 2.46 -4.66 -26.60
N GLU A 106 3.09 -5.55 -27.34
CA GLU A 106 2.87 -5.74 -28.79
C GLU A 106 1.63 -6.58 -29.11
N THR A 107 0.89 -7.07 -28.10
CA THR A 107 -0.25 -7.98 -28.30
C THR A 107 -1.57 -7.41 -27.79
N ASP A 108 -2.69 -7.69 -28.48
CA ASP A 108 -4.07 -7.31 -28.09
C ASP A 108 -4.48 -7.81 -26.70
N TYR A 109 -3.98 -8.99 -26.30
CA TYR A 109 -4.22 -9.56 -24.98
C TYR A 109 -3.71 -8.65 -23.84
N SER A 110 -2.62 -7.95 -24.07
CA SER A 110 -2.02 -7.05 -23.09
C SER A 110 -2.81 -5.76 -22.92
N SER A 111 -3.51 -5.28 -23.93
CA SER A 111 -4.39 -4.11 -23.84
C SER A 111 -5.58 -4.38 -22.92
N THR A 112 -6.15 -5.57 -23.02
CA THR A 112 -7.25 -6.01 -22.16
C THR A 112 -6.82 -6.10 -20.69
N ILE A 113 -5.67 -6.76 -20.41
CA ILE A 113 -5.12 -6.82 -19.03
C ILE A 113 -4.92 -5.43 -18.45
N ARG A 114 -4.34 -4.51 -19.21
CA ARG A 114 -4.11 -3.13 -18.77
C ARG A 114 -5.39 -2.42 -18.39
N ASN A 115 -6.46 -2.59 -19.16
CA ASN A 115 -7.75 -1.96 -18.91
C ASN A 115 -8.42 -2.45 -17.62
N PHE A 116 -8.13 -3.68 -17.18
CA PHE A 116 -8.65 -4.23 -15.93
C PHE A 116 -7.72 -4.00 -14.73
N VAL A 117 -6.40 -4.04 -14.92
CA VAL A 117 -5.42 -3.90 -13.83
C VAL A 117 -5.57 -2.57 -13.09
N VAL A 118 -5.77 -1.48 -13.83
CA VAL A 118 -5.84 -0.14 -13.20
C VAL A 118 -7.09 0.00 -12.31
N PRO A 119 -8.33 -0.29 -12.79
CA PRO A 119 -9.51 -0.22 -11.93
C PRO A 119 -9.46 -1.18 -10.74
N ILE A 120 -8.98 -2.42 -10.94
CA ILE A 120 -8.83 -3.40 -9.85
C ILE A 120 -7.86 -2.88 -8.80
N PHE A 121 -6.71 -2.36 -9.23
CA PHE A 121 -5.71 -1.81 -8.34
C PHE A 121 -6.26 -0.68 -7.47
N PHE A 122 -6.93 0.30 -8.09
CA PHE A 122 -7.57 1.39 -7.35
C PHE A 122 -8.69 0.89 -6.44
N GLY A 123 -9.49 -0.07 -6.90
CA GLY A 123 -10.55 -0.69 -6.12
C GLY A 123 -10.02 -1.34 -4.84
N VAL A 124 -8.94 -2.12 -4.95
CA VAL A 124 -8.27 -2.75 -3.79
C VAL A 124 -7.79 -1.70 -2.80
N TRP A 125 -7.14 -0.62 -3.26
CA TRP A 125 -6.66 0.43 -2.37
C TRP A 125 -7.80 1.23 -1.71
N ILE A 126 -8.90 1.48 -2.40
CA ILE A 126 -10.08 2.16 -1.83
C ILE A 126 -10.68 1.29 -0.71
N ILE A 127 -10.87 -0.02 -0.95
CA ILE A 127 -11.39 -0.94 0.06
C ILE A 127 -10.44 -1.04 1.25
N PHE A 128 -9.14 -1.12 0.99
CA PHE A 128 -8.12 -1.15 2.03
C PHE A 128 -8.12 0.13 2.88
N PHE A 129 -8.13 1.32 2.26
CA PHE A 129 -8.20 2.58 3.00
C PHE A 129 -9.51 2.70 3.80
N TRP A 130 -10.62 2.22 3.26
CA TRP A 130 -11.88 2.19 3.99
C TRP A 130 -11.80 1.29 5.22
N GLU A 131 -11.25 0.08 5.10
CA GLU A 131 -11.04 -0.82 6.22
C GLU A 131 -10.13 -0.18 7.28
N VAL A 132 -8.98 0.35 6.88
CA VAL A 132 -8.02 1.01 7.80
C VAL A 132 -8.64 2.24 8.46
N ALA A 133 -9.41 3.04 7.75
CA ALA A 133 -10.07 4.21 8.32
C ALA A 133 -11.13 3.82 9.35
N THR A 134 -11.96 2.81 9.06
CA THR A 134 -13.04 2.42 9.96
C THR A 134 -12.54 1.68 11.20
N VAL A 135 -11.66 0.69 11.02
CA VAL A 135 -11.14 -0.12 12.12
C VAL A 135 -9.99 0.58 12.83
N GLY A 136 -9.02 1.13 12.10
CA GLY A 136 -7.85 1.79 12.66
C GLY A 136 -8.15 3.08 13.42
N LEU A 137 -9.16 3.84 13.00
CA LEU A 137 -9.65 5.03 13.74
C LEU A 137 -10.77 4.69 14.74
N LYS A 138 -11.10 3.40 14.90
CA LYS A 138 -12.13 2.92 15.83
C LYS A 138 -13.50 3.60 15.62
N ILE A 139 -13.89 3.81 14.34
CA ILE A 139 -15.18 4.43 14.00
C ILE A 139 -16.31 3.46 14.37
N PRO A 140 -17.36 3.93 15.11
CA PRO A 140 -18.48 3.06 15.45
C PRO A 140 -19.15 2.47 14.21
N VAL A 141 -19.38 1.16 14.21
CA VAL A 141 -19.97 0.39 13.10
C VAL A 141 -21.35 0.94 12.68
N VAL A 142 -22.07 1.58 13.64
CA VAL A 142 -23.37 2.22 13.37
C VAL A 142 -23.23 3.43 12.44
N ILE A 143 -22.10 4.15 12.50
CA ILE A 143 -21.84 5.33 11.67
C ILE A 143 -21.29 4.90 10.31
N LEU A 144 -20.26 4.04 10.32
CA LEU A 144 -19.63 3.55 9.09
C LEU A 144 -19.13 2.13 9.30
N PRO A 145 -19.86 1.11 8.79
CA PRO A 145 -19.42 -0.26 8.88
C PRO A 145 -18.18 -0.50 8.01
N SER A 146 -17.24 -1.30 8.51
CA SER A 146 -16.07 -1.69 7.72
C SER A 146 -16.43 -2.67 6.61
N PRO A 147 -15.68 -2.73 5.51
CA PRO A 147 -15.82 -3.73 4.45
C PRO A 147 -15.87 -5.17 4.97
N SER A 148 -15.03 -5.52 5.94
CA SER A 148 -15.01 -6.85 6.56
C SER A 148 -16.33 -7.19 7.25
N VAL A 149 -16.89 -6.28 8.03
CA VAL A 149 -18.19 -6.46 8.71
C VAL A 149 -19.32 -6.61 7.70
N ILE A 150 -19.31 -5.83 6.62
CA ILE A 150 -20.31 -5.94 5.55
C ILE A 150 -20.18 -7.32 4.88
N GLY A 151 -18.97 -7.76 4.55
CA GLY A 151 -18.71 -9.06 3.94
C GLY A 151 -19.21 -10.22 4.79
N ILE A 152 -18.92 -10.23 6.08
CA ILE A 152 -19.37 -11.26 7.03
C ILE A 152 -20.90 -11.31 7.09
N LYS A 153 -21.57 -10.16 7.21
CA LYS A 153 -23.04 -10.10 7.26
C LYS A 153 -23.66 -10.58 5.95
N PHE A 154 -23.07 -10.25 4.81
CA PHE A 154 -23.54 -10.71 3.51
C PHE A 154 -23.46 -12.23 3.36
N ILE A 155 -22.37 -12.85 3.82
CA ILE A 155 -22.19 -14.30 3.80
C ILE A 155 -23.22 -14.96 4.74
N ALA A 156 -23.35 -14.47 5.99
CA ALA A 156 -24.28 -15.01 6.97
C ALA A 156 -25.76 -14.90 6.54
N SER A 157 -26.12 -13.93 5.74
CA SER A 157 -27.49 -13.76 5.23
C SER A 157 -27.86 -14.74 4.09
N ARG A 158 -26.89 -15.47 3.53
CA ARG A 158 -27.16 -16.46 2.45
C ARG A 158 -27.56 -17.83 3.00
N ASP A 159 -27.33 -18.06 4.30
CA ASP A 159 -27.61 -19.35 4.96
C ASP A 159 -29.03 -19.42 5.59
N ILE A 160 -29.89 -18.44 5.23
CA ILE A 160 -31.31 -18.39 5.59
C ILE A 160 -32.16 -18.63 4.34
#